data_21a059f1b1e1e257d069c6d4926a60b1
#
_entry.id   21a059f1b1e1e257d069c6d4926a60b1
#
_cell.length_a   1.000
_cell.length_b   1.000
_cell.length_c   1.000
_cell.angle_alpha   90.00
_cell.angle_beta   90.00
_cell.angle_gamma   90.00
#
_symmetry.space_group_name_H-M   'P 1'
#
loop_
_entity.id
_entity.type
_entity.pdbx_description
1 polymer ?
#
loop_
_entity_poly.entity_id
_entity_poly.type
_entity_poly.pdbx_seq_one_letter_code
_entity_poly.pdbx_strand_id
1 'polypeptide(L)' 'MNEKKKYYRHFKGGKYVVLAEGQDSESLIPVVVYQALYGERKVWVRPKEMFYGTVIIDGIEFSRFKEITKEEAYEKD' A
#
# COMPACT_ATOMS: atom_id res chain seq x y z
N MET A 1 -4.88 -22.94 -2.61
CA MET A 1 -3.73 -22.14 -2.93
C MET A 1 -3.65 -20.93 -2.06
N ASN A 2 -2.57 -20.80 -1.34
CA ASN A 2 -2.43 -19.71 -0.41
C ASN A 2 -1.49 -18.67 -0.94
N GLU A 3 -2.04 -17.57 -1.33
CA GLU A 3 -1.20 -16.48 -1.69
C GLU A 3 -0.86 -15.71 -0.44
N LYS A 4 0.40 -15.43 -0.28
CA LYS A 4 0.81 -14.62 0.84
C LYS A 4 0.33 -13.21 0.61
N LYS A 5 -0.36 -12.68 1.59
CA LYS A 5 -0.75 -11.28 1.56
C LYS A 5 0.48 -10.44 1.85
N LYS A 6 0.54 -9.28 1.21
CA LYS A 6 1.63 -8.35 1.42
C LYS A 6 1.11 -7.15 2.18
N TYR A 7 1.88 -6.74 3.16
CA TYR A 7 1.52 -5.65 4.06
C TYR A 7 2.51 -4.52 3.91
N TYR A 8 2.00 -3.31 4.05
CA TYR A 8 2.83 -2.11 3.84
C TYR A 8 2.52 -1.06 4.88
N ARG A 9 3.51 -0.23 5.14
CA ARG A 9 3.33 0.97 5.95
C ARG A 9 3.53 2.18 5.06
N HIS A 10 2.55 3.08 5.07
CA HIS A 10 2.64 4.34 4.35
C HIS A 10 3.63 5.25 5.08
N PHE A 11 4.31 6.13 4.34
CA PHE A 11 5.33 6.99 4.97
C PHE A 11 4.73 7.88 6.07
N LYS A 12 3.42 8.09 6.06
CA LYS A 12 2.76 8.84 7.13
C LYS A 12 2.31 7.96 8.29
N GLY A 13 2.60 6.67 8.25
CA GLY A 13 2.39 5.76 9.37
C GLY A 13 1.26 4.76 9.25
N GLY A 14 0.30 4.98 8.37
CA GLY A 14 -0.82 4.05 8.22
C GLY A 14 -0.38 2.70 7.69
N LYS A 15 -1.01 1.64 8.14
CA LYS A 15 -0.69 0.29 7.70
C LYS A 15 -1.79 -0.24 6.80
N TYR A 16 -1.39 -1.02 5.80
CA TYR A 16 -2.30 -1.47 4.75
C TYR A 16 -1.97 -2.89 4.32
N VAL A 17 -2.96 -3.57 3.77
CA VAL A 17 -2.76 -4.87 3.14
C VAL A 17 -3.16 -4.74 1.67
N VAL A 18 -2.33 -5.34 0.80
CA VAL A 18 -2.64 -5.36 -0.63
C VAL A 18 -3.63 -6.48 -0.88
N LEU A 19 -4.73 -6.14 -1.52
CA LEU A 19 -5.77 -7.11 -1.84
C LEU A 19 -5.60 -7.70 -3.23
N ALA A 20 -5.17 -6.89 -4.19
CA ALA A 20 -5.08 -7.34 -5.56
C ALA A 20 -4.31 -6.33 -6.39
N GLU A 21 -3.86 -6.76 -7.54
CA GLU A 21 -3.37 -5.86 -8.57
C GLU A 21 -4.27 -6.02 -9.77
N GLY A 22 -4.49 -4.93 -10.47
CA GLY A 22 -5.39 -4.98 -11.60
C GLY A 22 -5.04 -3.91 -12.59
N GLN A 23 -6.04 -3.50 -13.35
CA GLN A 23 -5.85 -2.55 -14.42
C GLN A 23 -7.04 -1.59 -14.41
N ASP A 24 -6.76 -0.31 -14.57
CA ASP A 24 -7.83 0.68 -14.67
C ASP A 24 -8.59 0.41 -15.98
N SER A 25 -9.91 0.32 -15.91
CA SER A 25 -10.68 -0.10 -17.05
C SER A 25 -10.68 0.93 -18.18
N GLU A 26 -10.36 2.17 -17.90
CA GLU A 26 -10.39 3.21 -18.92
C GLU A 26 -9.00 3.58 -19.41
N SER A 27 -8.08 3.81 -18.49
CA SER A 27 -6.72 4.20 -18.87
C SER A 27 -5.84 2.99 -19.16
N LEU A 28 -6.23 1.82 -18.67
CA LEU A 28 -5.50 0.56 -18.81
C LEU A 28 -4.15 0.58 -18.08
N ILE A 29 -3.95 1.52 -17.16
CA ILE A 29 -2.72 1.51 -16.38
C ILE A 29 -2.82 0.50 -15.25
N PRO A 30 -1.69 -0.10 -14.84
CA PRO A 30 -1.71 -1.03 -13.71
C PRO A 30 -2.04 -0.29 -12.41
N VAL A 31 -2.85 -0.92 -11.57
CA VAL A 31 -3.24 -0.35 -10.28
C VAL A 31 -3.05 -1.38 -9.18
N VAL A 32 -2.93 -0.89 -7.95
CA VAL A 32 -2.88 -1.71 -6.75
C VAL A 32 -4.13 -1.40 -5.95
N VAL A 33 -4.83 -2.45 -5.52
CA VAL A 33 -6.00 -2.34 -4.67
C VAL A 33 -5.56 -2.75 -3.27
N TYR A 34 -5.78 -1.88 -2.30
CA TYR A 34 -5.29 -2.13 -0.95
C TYR A 34 -6.28 -1.61 0.07
N GLN A 35 -6.18 -2.12 1.28
CA GLN A 35 -7.15 -1.83 2.32
C GLN A 35 -6.43 -1.32 3.56
N ALA A 36 -6.98 -0.27 4.16
CA ALA A 36 -6.45 0.26 5.41
C ALA A 36 -6.71 -0.74 6.54
N LEU A 37 -5.72 -0.86 7.42
CA LEU A 37 -5.83 -1.71 8.60
C LEU A 37 -6.15 -0.87 9.83
N TYR A 38 -6.85 0.23 9.62
CA TYR A 38 -7.24 1.12 10.69
C TYR A 38 -8.54 1.81 10.28
N GLY A 39 -9.18 2.46 11.25
CA GLY A 39 -10.38 3.23 11.00
C GLY A 39 -11.49 2.38 10.42
N GLU A 40 -12.10 2.88 9.37
CA GLU A 40 -13.21 2.18 8.71
C GLU A 40 -12.74 1.11 7.73
N ARG A 41 -11.44 0.87 7.67
CA ARG A 41 -10.85 -0.13 6.81
C ARG A 41 -11.24 0.06 5.35
N LYS A 42 -11.11 1.28 4.89
CA LYS A 42 -11.47 1.62 3.53
C LYS A 42 -10.55 0.95 2.53
N VAL A 43 -11.12 0.64 1.37
CA VAL A 43 -10.36 0.06 0.27
C VAL A 43 -10.02 1.17 -0.70
N TRP A 44 -8.76 1.22 -1.11
CA TRP A 44 -8.23 2.26 -1.98
C TRP A 44 -7.64 1.64 -3.23
N VAL A 45 -7.56 2.45 -4.27
CA VAL A 45 -6.92 2.07 -5.53
C VAL A 45 -5.90 3.16 -5.87
N ARG A 46 -4.70 2.75 -6.26
CA ARG A 46 -3.66 3.69 -6.62
C ARG A 46 -2.89 3.13 -7.80
N PRO A 47 -2.46 3.98 -8.74
CA PRO A 47 -1.59 3.49 -9.81
C PRO A 47 -0.39 2.76 -9.24
N LYS A 48 -0.06 1.62 -9.83
CA LYS A 48 1.01 0.77 -9.32
C LYS A 48 2.33 1.53 -9.23
N GLU A 49 2.61 2.34 -10.24
CA GLU A 49 3.85 3.10 -10.26
C GLU A 49 3.93 4.05 -9.08
N MET A 50 2.81 4.65 -8.69
CA MET A 50 2.78 5.53 -7.53
C MET A 50 2.86 4.75 -6.23
N PHE A 51 2.19 3.59 -6.19
CA PHE A 51 2.20 2.79 -4.97
C PHE A 51 3.63 2.40 -4.58
N TYR A 52 4.41 1.97 -5.57
CA TYR A 52 5.77 1.52 -5.31
C TYR A 52 6.82 2.62 -5.52
N GLY A 53 6.35 3.84 -5.72
CA GLY A 53 7.25 4.95 -5.94
C GLY A 53 7.72 5.60 -4.65
N THR A 54 8.37 6.73 -4.81
CA THR A 54 8.93 7.46 -3.68
C THR A 54 8.31 8.84 -3.59
N VAL A 55 8.49 9.46 -2.42
CA VAL A 55 8.10 10.85 -2.19
C VAL A 55 9.33 11.56 -1.65
N ILE A 56 9.39 12.86 -1.88
CA ILE A 56 10.49 13.68 -1.38
C ILE A 56 9.93 14.69 -0.41
N ILE A 57 10.46 14.67 0.82
CA ILE A 57 10.03 15.59 1.87
C ILE A 57 11.28 16.22 2.46
N ASP A 58 11.34 17.55 2.40
CA ASP A 58 12.49 18.31 2.92
C ASP A 58 13.79 17.77 2.33
N GLY A 59 13.76 17.46 1.02
CA GLY A 59 14.96 17.02 0.32
C GLY A 59 15.33 15.57 0.57
N ILE A 60 14.56 14.84 1.37
CA ILE A 60 14.85 13.44 1.68
C ILE A 60 13.85 12.56 0.97
N GLU A 61 14.35 11.50 0.35
CA GLU A 61 13.52 10.58 -0.41
C GLU A 61 13.06 9.44 0.49
N PHE A 62 11.76 9.17 0.44
CA PHE A 62 11.14 8.07 1.20
C PHE A 62 10.34 7.21 0.25
N SER A 63 10.31 5.90 0.51
CA SER A 63 9.35 5.04 -0.17
C SER A 63 7.95 5.44 0.28
N ARG A 64 7.02 5.60 -0.66
CA ARG A 64 5.64 5.93 -0.30
C ARG A 64 5.04 4.85 0.59
N PHE A 65 5.31 3.59 0.25
CA PHE A 65 4.90 2.44 1.04
C PHE A 65 6.11 1.54 1.23
N LYS A 66 6.30 1.08 2.45
CA LYS A 66 7.40 0.17 2.77
C LYS A 66 6.82 -1.16 3.18
N GLU A 67 7.30 -2.25 2.60
CA GLU A 67 6.80 -3.56 2.95
C GLU A 67 7.16 -3.91 4.38
N ILE A 68 6.19 -4.47 5.11
CA ILE A 68 6.37 -4.88 6.49
C ILE A 68 5.86 -6.30 6.63
N THR A 69 6.16 -6.92 7.76
CA THR A 69 5.67 -8.27 8.03
C THR A 69 4.22 -8.21 8.50
N LYS A 70 3.56 -9.37 8.44
CA LYS A 70 2.20 -9.47 8.96
C LYS A 70 2.17 -9.11 10.44
N GLU A 71 3.18 -9.55 11.17
CA GLU A 71 3.27 -9.25 12.60
C GLU A 71 3.34 -7.75 12.84
N GLU A 72 4.16 -7.06 12.06
CA GLU A 72 4.27 -5.61 12.17
C GLU A 72 2.96 -4.92 11.79
N ALA A 73 2.25 -5.48 10.83
CA ALA A 73 1.01 -4.89 10.36
C ALA A 73 -0.06 -4.85 11.44
N TYR A 74 -0.07 -5.86 12.31
CA TYR A 74 -1.07 -5.96 13.36
C TYR A 74 -0.54 -5.61 14.73
N GLU A 75 0.67 -5.09 14.78
CA GLU A 75 1.28 -4.67 16.03
C GLU A 75 0.62 -3.37 16.49
N LYS A 76 0.38 -3.30 17.79
CA LYS A 76 -0.17 -2.07 18.34
C LYS A 76 0.93 -1.05 18.55
N ASP A 77 0.64 0.17 18.22
CA ASP A 77 1.58 1.26 18.43
C ASP A 77 1.49 1.84 19.83
#